data_ed431529ab9c4ffbefca63b46c74b4fd
#
_entry.id   ed431529ab9c4ffbefca63b46c74b4fd
#
_cell.length_a   1.000
_cell.length_b   1.000
_cell.length_c   1.000
_cell.angle_alpha   90.00
_cell.angle_beta   90.00
_cell.angle_gamma   90.00
#
_symmetry.space_group_name_H-M   'P 1'
#
loop_
_entity.id
_entity.type
_entity.pdbx_description
1 polymer ?
#
loop_
_entity_poly.entity_id
_entity_poly.type
_entity_poly.pdbx_seq_one_letter_code
_entity_poly.pdbx_strand_id
1 'polypeptide(L)'
;MSKQSALKGSRLYCSIQTYKGEVFFSLVDYRNSRFTSENPDKIIEFYDSFKNRDDLIEWMKERPMGIANIYEVDGNKEIIVVIPTADFNGKYAKECRENIFKGLHIIFVESGGKGDFYFNYAHNCNVGIRKAMEYTPKWVVVSNDDMVMIDDKDVLLNKLSAIDQEKTMIVFTEPTIYHSYPISVGKRRPIITDFALLFYGLKHKLERDFKLENKIKRRFKVKWIKGPGNKVLSKVLLKNSRIFLLTSSFAIFSSYLLLRERNELFDETYINGWEDFDLSMGLSIKNLRHQIIDYRIDDQIGSTLSRTREESWNRLLRNVVNQVYLDYKISEGLHTW
;
A
#
# COMPACT_ATOMS: atom_id res chain seq x y z
N MET A 1 21.21 -39.25 21.38
CA MET A 1 19.82 -38.83 21.57
C MET A 1 19.72 -37.34 21.35
N SER A 2 19.43 -36.92 20.14
CA SER A 2 19.28 -35.51 19.72
C SER A 2 17.81 -35.16 19.61
N LYS A 3 17.34 -34.20 20.40
CA LYS A 3 15.98 -33.67 20.27
C LYS A 3 15.96 -32.64 19.14
N GLN A 4 15.37 -32.99 18.03
CA GLN A 4 14.93 -32.07 17.01
C GLN A 4 13.75 -31.27 17.54
N SER A 5 13.91 -29.95 17.61
CA SER A 5 12.82 -29.00 17.84
C SER A 5 12.09 -28.78 16.51
N ALA A 6 10.88 -29.27 16.41
CA ALA A 6 10.02 -29.07 15.26
C ALA A 6 9.46 -27.64 15.26
N LEU A 7 9.81 -26.87 14.24
CA LEU A 7 9.13 -25.64 13.87
C LEU A 7 7.68 -25.96 13.48
N LYS A 8 6.74 -25.44 14.27
CA LYS A 8 5.31 -25.46 13.94
C LYS A 8 5.03 -24.44 12.84
N GLY A 9 5.08 -24.87 11.59
CA GLY A 9 4.50 -24.12 10.49
C GLY A 9 2.97 -24.11 10.65
N SER A 10 2.37 -22.93 10.54
CA SER A 10 0.94 -22.74 10.48
C SER A 10 0.38 -23.44 9.24
N ARG A 11 -0.16 -24.66 9.41
CA ARG A 11 -0.95 -25.34 8.38
C ARG A 11 -2.28 -24.64 8.30
N LEU A 12 -2.56 -23.99 7.18
CA LEU A 12 -3.91 -23.65 6.74
C LEU A 12 -4.72 -24.96 6.67
N TYR A 13 -5.62 -25.17 7.62
CA TYR A 13 -6.58 -26.25 7.56
C TYR A 13 -7.66 -25.90 6.53
N CYS A 14 -7.50 -26.39 5.32
CA CYS A 14 -8.61 -26.56 4.39
C CYS A 14 -9.46 -27.72 4.93
N SER A 15 -10.45 -27.43 5.76
CA SER A 15 -11.39 -28.46 6.21
C SER A 15 -12.46 -28.66 5.15
N ILE A 16 -12.20 -29.59 4.23
CA ILE A 16 -13.26 -30.16 3.39
C ILE A 16 -14.09 -31.07 4.31
N GLN A 17 -15.19 -30.56 4.81
CA GLN A 17 -16.19 -31.39 5.46
C GLN A 17 -17.16 -31.92 4.40
N THR A 18 -17.01 -33.19 4.05
CA THR A 18 -18.00 -33.90 3.24
C THR A 18 -19.07 -34.50 4.14
N TYR A 19 -20.26 -33.97 4.08
CA TYR A 19 -21.44 -34.61 4.65
C TYR A 19 -22.37 -34.98 3.50
N LYS A 20 -22.67 -36.27 3.33
CA LYS A 20 -23.52 -36.81 2.26
C LYS A 20 -23.10 -36.45 0.82
N GLY A 21 -21.79 -36.35 0.53
CA GLY A 21 -21.30 -36.12 -0.84
C GLY A 21 -21.41 -34.68 -1.35
N GLU A 22 -21.86 -33.74 -0.52
CA GLU A 22 -21.87 -32.32 -0.87
C GLU A 22 -20.60 -31.61 -0.34
N VAL A 23 -19.94 -30.87 -1.20
CA VAL A 23 -18.77 -30.05 -0.84
C VAL A 23 -19.30 -28.76 -0.22
N PHE A 24 -19.19 -28.61 1.09
CA PHE A 24 -19.48 -27.35 1.78
C PHE A 24 -18.28 -26.41 1.63
N PHE A 25 -18.42 -25.39 0.81
CA PHE A 25 -17.49 -24.26 0.84
C PHE A 25 -17.69 -23.48 2.15
N SER A 26 -16.60 -23.25 2.88
CA SER A 26 -16.66 -22.40 4.07
C SER A 26 -17.05 -20.97 3.65
N LEU A 27 -17.60 -20.18 4.59
CA LEU A 27 -17.89 -18.76 4.33
C LEU A 27 -16.63 -17.98 3.92
N VAL A 28 -15.47 -18.40 4.42
CA VAL A 28 -14.16 -17.85 4.03
C VAL A 28 -13.85 -18.17 2.57
N ASP A 29 -14.03 -19.40 2.12
CA ASP A 29 -13.81 -19.78 0.72
C ASP A 29 -14.79 -19.07 -0.22
N TYR A 30 -16.04 -18.90 0.21
CA TYR A 30 -17.03 -18.12 -0.51
C TYR A 30 -16.55 -16.67 -0.71
N ARG A 31 -16.14 -15.98 0.35
CA ARG A 31 -15.66 -14.61 0.33
C ARG A 31 -14.41 -14.46 -0.54
N ASN A 32 -13.43 -15.35 -0.36
CA ASN A 32 -12.18 -15.35 -1.11
C ASN A 32 -12.44 -15.53 -2.61
N SER A 33 -13.27 -16.48 -3.01
CA SER A 33 -13.58 -16.70 -4.44
C SER A 33 -14.33 -15.54 -5.11
N ARG A 34 -15.09 -14.74 -4.34
CA ARG A 34 -15.75 -13.54 -4.86
C ARG A 34 -14.79 -12.36 -4.95
N PHE A 35 -13.94 -12.20 -3.96
CA PHE A 35 -12.93 -11.13 -3.93
C PHE A 35 -11.93 -11.27 -5.09
N THR A 36 -11.50 -12.48 -5.41
CA THR A 36 -10.55 -12.77 -6.50
C THR A 36 -11.20 -12.87 -7.88
N SER A 37 -12.51 -12.71 -7.99
CA SER A 37 -13.20 -12.78 -9.26
C SER A 37 -12.91 -11.57 -10.16
N GLU A 38 -12.78 -11.78 -11.44
CA GLU A 38 -12.73 -10.70 -12.43
C GLU A 38 -14.11 -10.12 -12.77
N ASN A 39 -15.19 -10.81 -12.37
CA ASN A 39 -16.55 -10.33 -12.57
C ASN A 39 -16.96 -9.33 -11.48
N PRO A 40 -17.28 -8.07 -11.83
CA PRO A 40 -17.69 -7.04 -10.87
C PRO A 40 -18.89 -7.44 -10.01
N ASP A 41 -19.83 -8.20 -10.54
CA ASP A 41 -21.02 -8.64 -9.80
C ASP A 41 -20.62 -9.58 -8.66
N LYS A 42 -19.57 -10.40 -8.84
CA LYS A 42 -19.03 -11.26 -7.77
C LYS A 42 -18.36 -10.46 -6.67
N ILE A 43 -17.67 -9.39 -7.02
CA ILE A 43 -17.08 -8.46 -6.04
C ILE A 43 -18.20 -7.76 -5.24
N ILE A 44 -19.34 -7.49 -5.84
CA ILE A 44 -20.50 -6.96 -5.12
C ILE A 44 -21.07 -8.01 -4.15
N GLU A 45 -21.24 -9.27 -4.60
CA GLU A 45 -21.64 -10.39 -3.75
C GLU A 45 -20.68 -10.56 -2.56
N PHE A 46 -19.36 -10.34 -2.77
CA PHE A 46 -18.39 -10.34 -1.69
C PHE A 46 -18.77 -9.34 -0.60
N TYR A 47 -19.00 -8.07 -0.95
CA TYR A 47 -19.41 -7.07 0.02
C TYR A 47 -20.75 -7.40 0.68
N ASP A 48 -21.68 -7.97 -0.07
CA ASP A 48 -23.00 -8.36 0.45
C ASP A 48 -22.96 -9.52 1.43
N SER A 49 -21.87 -10.30 1.45
CA SER A 49 -21.67 -11.41 2.38
C SER A 49 -21.35 -10.99 3.82
N PHE A 50 -20.96 -9.72 4.05
CA PHE A 50 -20.59 -9.26 5.38
C PHE A 50 -21.78 -8.67 6.12
N LYS A 51 -21.89 -8.96 7.41
CA LYS A 51 -22.98 -8.43 8.28
C LYS A 51 -22.76 -6.95 8.58
N ASN A 52 -21.52 -6.56 8.87
CA ASN A 52 -21.15 -5.20 9.27
C ASN A 52 -19.67 -4.92 8.93
N ARG A 53 -19.19 -3.73 9.36
CA ARG A 53 -17.80 -3.29 9.16
C ARG A 53 -16.80 -4.20 9.84
N ASP A 54 -17.08 -4.64 11.04
CA ASP A 54 -16.12 -5.40 11.86
C ASP A 54 -15.88 -6.80 11.27
N ASP A 55 -16.95 -7.46 10.78
CA ASP A 55 -16.86 -8.72 10.05
C ASP A 55 -16.00 -8.60 8.76
N LEU A 56 -16.09 -7.48 8.04
CA LEU A 56 -15.22 -7.21 6.90
C LEU A 56 -13.75 -7.03 7.32
N ILE A 57 -13.50 -6.30 8.42
CA ILE A 57 -12.16 -6.04 8.92
C ILE A 57 -11.51 -7.33 9.44
N GLU A 58 -12.27 -8.18 10.10
CA GLU A 58 -11.80 -9.50 10.54
C GLU A 58 -11.34 -10.33 9.33
N TRP A 59 -12.16 -10.41 8.27
CA TRP A 59 -11.74 -11.03 7.03
C TRP A 59 -10.46 -10.41 6.44
N MET A 60 -10.33 -9.08 6.46
CA MET A 60 -9.12 -8.41 5.95
C MET A 60 -7.86 -8.82 6.72
N LYS A 61 -7.96 -9.08 8.02
CA LYS A 61 -6.82 -9.52 8.85
C LYS A 61 -6.48 -10.99 8.66
N GLU A 62 -7.46 -11.82 8.34
CA GLU A 62 -7.32 -13.28 8.25
C GLU A 62 -7.13 -13.79 6.82
N ARG A 63 -7.35 -12.94 5.81
CA ARG A 63 -7.23 -13.33 4.40
C ARG A 63 -5.85 -13.90 4.06
N PRO A 64 -5.74 -14.68 2.98
CA PRO A 64 -4.44 -15.08 2.45
C PRO A 64 -3.54 -13.87 2.18
N MET A 65 -2.26 -14.02 2.45
CA MET A 65 -1.25 -13.03 2.11
C MET A 65 -0.69 -13.33 0.72
N GLY A 66 -0.33 -12.28 -0.02
CA GLY A 66 0.29 -12.41 -1.33
C GLY A 66 1.71 -12.99 -1.27
N ILE A 67 2.27 -13.28 -2.42
CA ILE A 67 3.61 -13.85 -2.57
C ILE A 67 4.66 -12.75 -2.30
N ALA A 68 5.76 -13.12 -1.62
CA ALA A 68 6.88 -12.24 -1.32
C ALA A 68 8.21 -13.02 -1.40
N ASN A 69 8.72 -13.22 -2.61
CA ASN A 69 9.99 -13.89 -2.85
C ASN A 69 11.13 -12.88 -2.85
N ILE A 70 12.20 -13.13 -2.08
CA ILE A 70 13.34 -12.22 -1.95
C ILE A 70 14.42 -12.58 -2.97
N TYR A 71 14.91 -11.54 -3.68
CA TYR A 71 16.11 -11.60 -4.51
C TYR A 71 17.02 -10.44 -4.12
N GLU A 72 18.32 -10.73 -3.99
CA GLU A 72 19.31 -9.75 -3.58
C GLU A 72 20.30 -9.46 -4.70
N VAL A 73 20.66 -8.18 -4.84
CA VAL A 73 21.76 -7.71 -5.69
C VAL A 73 22.78 -7.06 -4.78
N ASP A 74 23.97 -7.62 -4.70
CA ASP A 74 25.01 -7.16 -3.78
C ASP A 74 25.56 -5.78 -4.16
N GLY A 75 25.92 -4.99 -3.16
CA GLY A 75 26.42 -3.64 -3.32
C GLY A 75 26.72 -2.93 -1.99
N ASN A 76 26.81 -1.61 -2.01
CA ASN A 76 27.00 -0.81 -0.79
C ASN A 76 25.81 -0.99 0.16
N LYS A 77 26.10 -1.39 1.40
CA LYS A 77 25.10 -1.72 2.44
C LYS A 77 24.85 -0.56 3.43
N GLU A 78 25.51 0.57 3.27
CA GLU A 78 25.15 1.75 4.09
C GLU A 78 23.74 2.26 3.75
N ILE A 79 23.34 2.10 2.48
CA ILE A 79 22.02 2.45 1.96
C ILE A 79 21.51 1.24 1.19
N ILE A 80 20.45 0.65 1.68
CA ILE A 80 19.83 -0.52 1.05
C ILE A 80 18.51 -0.09 0.41
N VAL A 81 18.30 -0.52 -0.84
CA VAL A 81 17.08 -0.23 -1.60
C VAL A 81 16.17 -1.44 -1.58
N VAL A 82 14.96 -1.29 -1.07
CA VAL A 82 13.90 -2.31 -1.06
C VAL A 82 12.92 -2.01 -2.19
N ILE A 83 12.73 -2.95 -3.09
CA ILE A 83 11.90 -2.78 -4.29
C ILE A 83 10.89 -3.92 -4.41
N PRO A 84 9.62 -3.70 -4.07
CA PRO A 84 8.55 -4.60 -4.50
C PRO A 84 8.46 -4.63 -6.03
N THR A 85 8.46 -5.81 -6.62
CA THR A 85 8.37 -6.00 -8.08
C THR A 85 7.42 -7.12 -8.45
N ALA A 86 6.86 -7.05 -9.64
CA ALA A 86 6.03 -8.13 -10.19
C ALA A 86 6.88 -9.23 -10.83
N ASP A 87 8.09 -8.91 -11.30
CA ASP A 87 8.99 -9.82 -12.00
C ASP A 87 10.44 -9.33 -11.85
N PHE A 88 11.24 -10.07 -11.11
CA PHE A 88 12.66 -9.78 -10.89
C PHE A 88 13.46 -9.77 -12.21
N ASN A 89 13.09 -10.59 -13.19
CA ASN A 89 13.73 -10.64 -14.50
C ASN A 89 13.12 -9.63 -15.49
N GLY A 90 12.08 -8.91 -15.07
CA GLY A 90 11.38 -7.95 -15.90
C GLY A 90 12.20 -6.70 -16.20
N LYS A 91 11.74 -5.94 -17.19
CA LYS A 91 12.38 -4.71 -17.68
C LYS A 91 12.65 -3.72 -16.55
N TYR A 92 11.67 -3.50 -15.67
CA TYR A 92 11.76 -2.48 -14.62
C TYR A 92 12.76 -2.85 -13.53
N ALA A 93 12.69 -4.07 -13.01
CA ALA A 93 13.65 -4.55 -12.03
C ALA A 93 15.09 -4.57 -12.61
N LYS A 94 15.23 -4.88 -13.91
CA LYS A 94 16.50 -4.79 -14.62
C LYS A 94 17.02 -3.35 -14.68
N GLU A 95 16.19 -2.39 -15.03
CA GLU A 95 16.56 -0.97 -15.06
C GLU A 95 17.01 -0.48 -13.69
N CYS A 96 16.30 -0.85 -12.63
CA CYS A 96 16.67 -0.50 -11.26
C CYS A 96 18.06 -1.00 -10.89
N ARG A 97 18.39 -2.28 -11.17
CA ARG A 97 19.67 -2.87 -10.75
C ARG A 97 20.85 -2.50 -11.65
N GLU A 98 20.63 -2.27 -12.94
CA GLU A 98 21.71 -2.03 -13.91
C GLU A 98 22.04 -0.56 -14.08
N ASN A 99 21.08 0.35 -13.82
CA ASN A 99 21.21 1.77 -14.05
C ASN A 99 20.89 2.59 -12.79
N ILE A 100 19.64 2.62 -12.33
CA ILE A 100 19.16 3.59 -11.33
C ILE A 100 19.89 3.44 -9.99
N PHE A 101 19.96 2.21 -9.46
CA PHE A 101 20.56 1.90 -8.16
C PHE A 101 21.81 1.06 -8.26
N LYS A 102 22.46 1.05 -9.42
CA LYS A 102 23.67 0.28 -9.66
C LYS A 102 24.75 0.55 -8.61
N GLY A 103 25.24 -0.52 -7.96
CA GLY A 103 26.27 -0.45 -6.93
C GLY A 103 25.75 -0.25 -5.51
N LEU A 104 24.45 0.02 -5.31
CA LEU A 104 23.81 -0.13 -4.03
C LEU A 104 23.37 -1.57 -3.79
N HIS A 105 23.26 -1.97 -2.53
CA HIS A 105 22.64 -3.26 -2.21
C HIS A 105 21.13 -3.15 -2.40
N ILE A 106 20.55 -4.03 -3.22
CA ILE A 106 19.12 -3.98 -3.57
C ILE A 106 18.47 -5.28 -3.13
N ILE A 107 17.35 -5.15 -2.47
CA ILE A 107 16.47 -6.25 -2.08
C ILE A 107 15.18 -6.14 -2.88
N PHE A 108 15.02 -6.97 -3.89
CA PHE A 108 13.78 -7.11 -4.60
C PHE A 108 12.86 -8.08 -3.85
N VAL A 109 11.59 -7.73 -3.75
CA VAL A 109 10.55 -8.60 -3.20
C VAL A 109 9.53 -8.86 -4.29
N GLU A 110 9.64 -10.03 -4.93
CA GLU A 110 8.80 -10.40 -6.06
C GLU A 110 7.45 -10.93 -5.61
N SER A 111 6.40 -10.38 -6.18
CA SER A 111 5.03 -10.84 -6.03
C SER A 111 4.65 -11.86 -7.10
N GLY A 112 3.46 -12.48 -6.97
CA GLY A 112 2.91 -13.37 -8.00
C GLY A 112 2.44 -12.65 -9.28
N GLY A 113 2.73 -11.36 -9.41
CA GLY A 113 2.32 -10.56 -10.56
C GLY A 113 0.80 -10.39 -10.68
N LYS A 114 0.30 -10.33 -11.92
CA LYS A 114 -1.14 -10.09 -12.17
C LYS A 114 -2.06 -11.19 -11.64
N GLY A 115 -1.58 -12.41 -11.45
CA GLY A 115 -2.34 -13.54 -10.93
C GLY A 115 -2.47 -13.52 -9.40
N ASP A 116 -1.72 -12.70 -8.70
CA ASP A 116 -1.79 -12.57 -7.26
C ASP A 116 -2.81 -11.51 -6.85
N PHE A 117 -4.08 -11.93 -6.70
CA PHE A 117 -5.16 -11.06 -6.23
C PHE A 117 -5.00 -10.59 -4.79
N TYR A 118 -4.12 -11.25 -4.03
CA TYR A 118 -3.78 -10.89 -2.65
C TYR A 118 -2.46 -10.15 -2.56
N PHE A 119 -1.92 -9.71 -3.69
CA PHE A 119 -0.72 -8.87 -3.69
C PHE A 119 -0.87 -7.77 -2.64
N ASN A 120 0.14 -7.66 -1.79
CA ASN A 120 0.14 -6.74 -0.69
C ASN A 120 1.46 -5.97 -0.69
N TYR A 121 1.40 -4.73 -1.17
CA TYR A 121 2.55 -3.84 -1.23
C TYR A 121 3.16 -3.63 0.17
N ALA A 122 2.33 -3.43 1.21
CA ALA A 122 2.79 -3.28 2.58
C ALA A 122 3.59 -4.50 3.06
N HIS A 123 3.07 -5.71 2.79
CA HIS A 123 3.75 -6.96 3.14
C HIS A 123 5.10 -7.08 2.44
N ASN A 124 5.13 -6.85 1.13
CA ASN A 124 6.38 -6.94 0.37
C ASN A 124 7.40 -5.90 0.83
N CYS A 125 6.98 -4.67 1.14
CA CYS A 125 7.86 -3.66 1.72
C CYS A 125 8.40 -4.10 3.09
N ASN A 126 7.56 -4.58 3.99
CA ASN A 126 7.99 -5.03 5.31
C ASN A 126 8.92 -6.26 5.25
N VAL A 127 8.64 -7.22 4.35
CA VAL A 127 9.54 -8.36 4.11
C VAL A 127 10.92 -7.87 3.66
N GLY A 128 10.97 -6.94 2.72
CA GLY A 128 12.22 -6.35 2.24
C GLY A 128 12.94 -5.53 3.32
N ILE A 129 12.20 -4.74 4.12
CA ILE A 129 12.77 -3.96 5.23
C ILE A 129 13.37 -4.89 6.29
N ARG A 130 12.66 -5.95 6.71
CA ARG A 130 13.21 -6.93 7.66
C ARG A 130 14.51 -7.53 7.14
N LYS A 131 14.56 -7.88 5.86
CA LYS A 131 15.79 -8.40 5.22
C LYS A 131 16.90 -7.35 5.16
N ALA A 132 16.58 -6.10 4.81
CA ALA A 132 17.56 -5.01 4.80
C ALA A 132 18.20 -4.78 6.17
N MET A 133 17.40 -4.85 7.22
CA MET A 133 17.86 -4.59 8.59
C MET A 133 18.82 -5.65 9.14
N GLU A 134 18.91 -6.84 8.52
CA GLU A 134 19.94 -7.84 8.84
C GLU A 134 21.37 -7.30 8.57
N TYR A 135 21.50 -6.34 7.66
CA TYR A 135 22.78 -5.71 7.28
C TYR A 135 23.10 -4.44 8.09
N THR A 136 22.22 -4.02 8.97
CA THR A 136 22.39 -2.79 9.77
C THR A 136 22.73 -1.54 8.95
N PRO A 137 21.97 -1.21 7.89
CA PRO A 137 22.22 -0.05 7.06
C PRO A 137 22.01 1.24 7.84
N LYS A 138 22.51 2.38 7.34
CA LYS A 138 22.15 3.70 7.85
C LYS A 138 20.74 4.11 7.38
N TRP A 139 20.46 3.84 6.12
CA TRP A 139 19.21 4.21 5.47
C TRP A 139 18.63 3.03 4.69
N VAL A 140 17.32 2.92 4.72
CA VAL A 140 16.56 2.03 3.84
C VAL A 140 15.70 2.89 2.92
N VAL A 141 15.88 2.71 1.63
CA VAL A 141 15.06 3.32 0.58
C VAL A 141 13.98 2.32 0.21
N VAL A 142 12.73 2.71 0.24
CA VAL A 142 11.62 1.94 -0.33
C VAL A 142 11.26 2.61 -1.65
N SER A 143 11.33 1.87 -2.75
CA SER A 143 11.12 2.37 -4.10
C SER A 143 10.21 1.44 -4.89
N ASN A 144 9.41 2.00 -5.80
CA ASN A 144 8.79 1.22 -6.85
C ASN A 144 9.86 0.71 -7.84
N ASP A 145 9.51 -0.25 -8.69
CA ASP A 145 10.40 -0.77 -9.73
C ASP A 145 10.32 0.02 -11.04
N ASP A 146 9.26 0.80 -11.28
CA ASP A 146 9.01 1.58 -12.49
C ASP A 146 9.58 3.01 -12.45
N MET A 147 10.71 3.18 -11.75
CA MET A 147 11.36 4.48 -11.58
C MET A 147 12.12 4.94 -12.83
N VAL A 148 12.28 6.26 -12.93
CA VAL A 148 13.07 6.94 -13.98
C VAL A 148 14.12 7.79 -13.31
N MET A 149 15.38 7.52 -13.60
CA MET A 149 16.49 8.30 -13.07
C MET A 149 16.53 9.70 -13.73
N ILE A 150 16.54 10.74 -12.88
CA ILE A 150 16.79 12.13 -13.28
C ILE A 150 18.16 12.54 -12.74
N ASP A 151 18.34 12.47 -11.42
CA ASP A 151 19.64 12.69 -10.79
C ASP A 151 20.31 11.33 -10.51
N ASP A 152 21.63 11.28 -10.62
CA ASP A 152 22.41 10.07 -10.34
C ASP A 152 22.35 9.72 -8.85
N LYS A 153 22.47 8.42 -8.55
CA LYS A 153 22.50 7.90 -7.17
C LYS A 153 23.59 8.52 -6.30
N ASP A 154 24.69 8.98 -6.90
CA ASP A 154 25.77 9.63 -6.15
C ASP A 154 25.33 10.95 -5.54
N VAL A 155 24.38 11.65 -6.15
CA VAL A 155 23.71 12.81 -5.56
C VAL A 155 22.95 12.39 -4.31
N LEU A 156 22.19 11.29 -4.38
CA LEU A 156 21.48 10.73 -3.23
C LEU A 156 22.42 10.35 -2.09
N LEU A 157 23.49 9.61 -2.41
CA LEU A 157 24.52 9.21 -1.44
C LEU A 157 25.13 10.42 -0.72
N ASN A 158 25.53 11.43 -1.47
CA ASN A 158 26.13 12.66 -0.93
C ASN A 158 25.13 13.42 -0.03
N LYS A 159 23.86 13.51 -0.42
CA LYS A 159 22.82 14.16 0.39
C LYS A 159 22.58 13.40 1.71
N LEU A 160 22.46 12.08 1.65
CA LEU A 160 22.18 11.26 2.83
C LEU A 160 23.37 11.19 3.78
N SER A 161 24.61 11.23 3.29
CA SER A 161 25.81 11.24 4.13
C SER A 161 25.92 12.48 5.03
N ALA A 162 25.33 13.60 4.58
CA ALA A 162 25.32 14.86 5.32
C ALA A 162 24.20 14.93 6.39
N ILE A 163 23.29 13.95 6.45
CA ILE A 163 22.13 13.95 7.34
C ILE A 163 22.40 13.09 8.57
N ASP A 164 22.15 13.68 9.74
CA ASP A 164 22.16 12.96 11.02
C ASP A 164 20.90 12.07 11.12
N GLN A 165 21.09 10.77 10.96
CA GLN A 165 20.01 9.78 10.95
C GLN A 165 19.34 9.58 12.33
N GLU A 166 19.99 9.97 13.44
CA GLU A 166 19.38 9.91 14.77
C GLU A 166 18.39 11.06 14.96
N LYS A 167 18.65 12.19 14.31
CA LYS A 167 17.79 13.37 14.37
C LYS A 167 16.76 13.40 13.28
N THR A 168 17.05 12.83 12.09
CA THR A 168 16.16 12.81 10.94
C THR A 168 15.69 11.38 10.68
N MET A 169 14.44 11.11 10.92
CA MET A 169 13.89 9.75 10.79
C MET A 169 13.43 9.41 9.39
N ILE A 170 13.01 10.43 8.62
CA ILE A 170 12.47 10.28 7.27
C ILE A 170 13.07 11.34 6.38
N VAL A 171 13.47 10.92 5.17
CA VAL A 171 13.93 11.83 4.14
C VAL A 171 13.00 11.70 2.94
N PHE A 172 12.43 12.82 2.53
CA PHE A 172 11.68 12.94 1.31
C PHE A 172 12.55 13.57 0.22
N THR A 173 12.31 13.17 -1.00
CA THR A 173 12.83 13.88 -2.18
C THR A 173 11.96 15.10 -2.46
N GLU A 174 12.39 15.96 -3.37
CA GLU A 174 11.55 17.07 -3.81
C GLU A 174 10.18 16.57 -4.27
N PRO A 175 9.09 17.25 -3.85
CA PRO A 175 7.75 16.82 -4.21
C PRO A 175 7.57 16.76 -5.72
N THR A 176 7.38 15.57 -6.24
CA THR A 176 6.86 15.34 -7.58
C THR A 176 5.40 14.91 -7.48
N ILE A 177 4.76 14.69 -8.60
CA ILE A 177 3.35 14.21 -8.60
C ILE A 177 3.22 12.87 -7.89
N TYR A 178 4.28 12.06 -7.85
CA TYR A 178 4.22 10.66 -7.42
C TYR A 178 5.03 10.34 -6.16
N HIS A 179 6.02 11.13 -5.78
CA HIS A 179 6.90 10.79 -4.65
C HIS A 179 6.34 11.23 -3.31
N SER A 180 6.01 12.51 -3.21
CA SER A 180 5.42 13.09 -2.01
C SER A 180 4.52 14.24 -2.41
N TYR A 181 3.28 14.19 -2.01
CA TYR A 181 2.34 15.28 -2.28
C TYR A 181 1.34 15.44 -1.15
N PRO A 182 0.86 16.66 -0.89
CA PRO A 182 -0.13 16.90 0.15
C PRO A 182 -1.49 16.36 -0.28
N ILE A 183 -2.11 15.60 0.58
CA ILE A 183 -3.48 15.13 0.40
C ILE A 183 -4.33 15.47 1.61
N SER A 184 -5.63 15.52 1.40
CA SER A 184 -6.60 15.89 2.42
C SER A 184 -7.42 14.69 2.85
N VAL A 185 -7.62 14.57 4.16
CA VAL A 185 -8.55 13.63 4.77
C VAL A 185 -9.54 14.42 5.61
N GLY A 186 -10.79 14.05 5.56
CA GLY A 186 -11.80 14.70 6.37
C GLY A 186 -13.11 13.93 6.37
N LYS A 187 -14.01 14.38 7.23
CA LYS A 187 -15.38 13.84 7.26
C LYS A 187 -16.10 14.20 5.96
N ARG A 188 -16.68 13.21 5.35
CA ARG A 188 -17.50 13.38 4.15
C ARG A 188 -18.66 14.35 4.43
N ARG A 189 -18.93 15.26 3.49
CA ARG A 189 -20.17 16.03 3.39
C ARG A 189 -21.08 15.35 2.37
N PRO A 190 -22.01 14.46 2.76
CA PRO A 190 -22.68 13.55 1.83
C PRO A 190 -23.35 14.26 0.66
N ILE A 191 -24.10 15.31 0.95
CA ILE A 191 -24.86 16.05 -0.08
C ILE A 191 -23.93 16.70 -1.10
N ILE A 192 -22.88 17.39 -0.63
CA ILE A 192 -21.94 18.11 -1.52
C ILE A 192 -21.10 17.15 -2.31
N THR A 193 -20.59 16.07 -1.68
CA THR A 193 -19.78 15.07 -2.37
C THR A 193 -20.61 14.26 -3.36
N ASP A 194 -21.85 13.93 -3.04
CA ASP A 194 -22.73 13.21 -3.95
C ASP A 194 -23.10 14.07 -5.16
N PHE A 195 -23.31 15.37 -4.96
CA PHE A 195 -23.55 16.31 -6.06
C PHE A 195 -22.32 16.50 -6.93
N ALA A 196 -21.14 16.66 -6.33
CA ALA A 196 -19.88 16.76 -7.06
C ALA A 196 -19.56 15.48 -7.86
N LEU A 197 -19.84 14.30 -7.30
CA LEU A 197 -19.67 13.02 -7.97
C LEU A 197 -20.67 12.83 -9.12
N LEU A 198 -21.92 13.28 -8.92
CA LEU A 198 -22.92 13.27 -9.99
C LEU A 198 -22.47 14.14 -11.16
N PHE A 199 -21.98 15.34 -10.85
CA PHE A 199 -21.48 16.29 -11.86
C PHE A 199 -20.26 15.75 -12.60
N TYR A 200 -19.32 15.14 -11.86
CA TYR A 200 -18.13 14.49 -12.42
C TYR A 200 -18.52 13.27 -13.26
N GLY A 201 -19.43 12.44 -12.77
CA GLY A 201 -19.95 11.26 -13.48
C GLY A 201 -20.64 11.61 -14.79
N LEU A 202 -21.49 12.65 -14.81
CA LEU A 202 -22.11 13.15 -16.03
C LEU A 202 -21.09 13.63 -17.05
N LYS A 203 -20.05 14.35 -16.61
CA LYS A 203 -18.99 14.84 -17.49
C LYS A 203 -18.14 13.73 -18.07
N HIS A 204 -17.90 12.64 -17.35
CA HIS A 204 -16.96 11.57 -17.71
C HIS A 204 -17.64 10.23 -18.08
N LYS A 205 -18.95 10.16 -18.14
CA LYS A 205 -19.73 8.90 -18.39
C LYS A 205 -19.39 7.76 -17.39
N LEU A 206 -19.05 8.11 -16.14
CA LEU A 206 -18.62 7.19 -15.08
C LEU A 206 -19.69 6.99 -14.00
N GLU A 207 -20.94 7.36 -14.28
CA GLU A 207 -22.01 7.45 -13.28
C GLU A 207 -22.29 6.11 -12.57
N ARG A 208 -22.25 4.99 -13.29
CA ARG A 208 -22.50 3.65 -12.74
C ARG A 208 -21.49 3.31 -11.64
N ASP A 209 -20.24 3.58 -11.91
CA ASP A 209 -19.09 3.16 -11.09
C ASP A 209 -19.09 3.89 -9.74
N PHE A 210 -19.30 5.19 -9.75
CA PHE A 210 -19.37 6.00 -8.53
C PHE A 210 -20.60 5.70 -7.65
N LYS A 211 -21.75 5.39 -8.26
CA LYS A 211 -22.96 5.05 -7.51
C LYS A 211 -22.76 3.77 -6.69
N LEU A 212 -22.13 2.77 -7.28
CA LEU A 212 -21.92 1.49 -6.62
C LEU A 212 -20.89 1.57 -5.52
N GLU A 213 -19.75 2.19 -5.75
CA GLU A 213 -18.72 2.45 -4.73
C GLU A 213 -19.32 3.21 -3.53
N ASN A 214 -20.10 4.26 -3.80
CA ASN A 214 -20.79 5.02 -2.75
C ASN A 214 -21.84 4.18 -2.00
N LYS A 215 -22.54 3.27 -2.68
CA LYS A 215 -23.50 2.36 -2.03
C LYS A 215 -22.79 1.46 -1.03
N ILE A 216 -21.64 0.88 -1.42
CA ILE A 216 -20.81 0.04 -0.55
C ILE A 216 -20.29 0.85 0.64
N LYS A 217 -19.71 2.02 0.40
CA LYS A 217 -19.21 2.91 1.46
C LYS A 217 -20.30 3.31 2.46
N ARG A 218 -21.51 3.60 1.99
CA ARG A 218 -22.66 3.91 2.87
C ARG A 218 -23.07 2.70 3.72
N ARG A 219 -23.06 1.48 3.15
CA ARG A 219 -23.37 0.25 3.87
C ARG A 219 -22.43 0.06 5.07
N PHE A 220 -21.13 0.27 4.87
CA PHE A 220 -20.12 0.18 5.93
C PHE A 220 -19.95 1.46 6.74
N LYS A 221 -20.83 2.45 6.56
CA LYS A 221 -20.88 3.72 7.33
C LYS A 221 -19.57 4.52 7.26
N VAL A 222 -18.86 4.47 6.12
CA VAL A 222 -17.63 5.23 5.89
C VAL A 222 -17.89 6.73 6.03
N LYS A 223 -17.25 7.36 7.01
CA LYS A 223 -17.38 8.78 7.36
C LYS A 223 -16.17 9.59 6.90
N TRP A 224 -14.98 9.00 6.98
CA TRP A 224 -13.73 9.62 6.61
C TRP A 224 -13.34 9.23 5.20
N ILE A 225 -12.99 10.22 4.40
CA ILE A 225 -12.62 9.98 3.00
C ILE A 225 -11.41 10.82 2.61
N LYS A 226 -10.68 10.32 1.63
CA LYS A 226 -9.65 11.09 0.92
C LYS A 226 -10.31 12.14 0.05
N GLY A 227 -9.91 13.38 0.22
CA GLY A 227 -10.29 14.49 -0.63
C GLY A 227 -9.22 14.86 -1.65
N PRO A 228 -9.51 15.80 -2.54
CA PRO A 228 -8.54 16.32 -3.48
C PRO A 228 -7.38 17.00 -2.75
N GLY A 229 -6.16 16.97 -3.34
CA GLY A 229 -4.97 17.62 -2.78
C GLY A 229 -5.05 19.16 -2.71
N ASN A 230 -6.00 19.76 -3.43
CA ASN A 230 -6.23 21.20 -3.38
C ASN A 230 -6.90 21.61 -2.06
N LYS A 231 -6.23 22.47 -1.28
CA LYS A 231 -6.69 22.93 0.03
C LYS A 231 -8.07 23.59 0.02
N VAL A 232 -8.37 24.37 -1.01
CA VAL A 232 -9.66 25.09 -1.12
C VAL A 232 -10.78 24.11 -1.40
N LEU A 233 -10.60 23.24 -2.40
CA LEU A 233 -11.59 22.25 -2.77
C LEU A 233 -11.81 21.22 -1.65
N SER A 234 -10.77 20.84 -0.93
CA SER A 234 -10.87 19.96 0.24
C SER A 234 -11.74 20.57 1.33
N LYS A 235 -11.55 21.84 1.66
CA LYS A 235 -12.39 22.54 2.67
C LYS A 235 -13.87 22.59 2.27
N VAL A 236 -14.15 22.69 0.97
CA VAL A 236 -15.54 22.67 0.45
C VAL A 236 -16.14 21.27 0.56
N LEU A 237 -15.42 20.24 0.14
CA LEU A 237 -15.93 18.87 0.07
C LEU A 237 -15.89 18.12 1.40
N LEU A 238 -14.93 18.49 2.28
CA LEU A 238 -14.65 17.80 3.52
C LEU A 238 -14.84 18.74 4.73
N LYS A 239 -15.38 18.19 5.81
CA LYS A 239 -15.44 18.84 7.11
C LYS A 239 -14.23 18.41 7.94
N ASN A 240 -13.60 19.35 8.65
CA ASN A 240 -12.42 19.06 9.47
C ASN A 240 -11.29 18.37 8.67
N SER A 241 -11.01 18.87 7.47
CA SER A 241 -9.96 18.29 6.64
C SER A 241 -8.58 18.46 7.26
N ARG A 242 -7.80 17.38 7.27
CA ARG A 242 -6.37 17.37 7.58
C ARG A 242 -5.60 17.24 6.28
N ILE A 243 -4.41 17.83 6.24
CA ILE A 243 -3.52 17.75 5.07
C ILE A 243 -2.25 17.04 5.49
N PHE A 244 -1.88 16.01 4.75
CA PHE A 244 -0.72 15.18 5.01
C PHE A 244 0.22 15.20 3.82
N LEU A 245 1.50 14.96 4.08
CA LEU A 245 2.48 14.68 3.04
C LEU A 245 2.48 13.18 2.79
N LEU A 246 2.11 12.76 1.58
CA LEU A 246 2.06 11.37 1.20
C LEU A 246 3.42 10.90 0.69
N THR A 247 3.86 9.75 1.15
CA THR A 247 4.96 9.00 0.54
C THR A 247 4.36 7.92 -0.36
N SER A 248 4.74 7.86 -1.63
CA SER A 248 4.16 6.87 -2.56
C SER A 248 5.23 6.00 -3.24
N SER A 249 5.85 6.50 -4.30
CA SER A 249 6.74 5.69 -5.13
C SER A 249 8.17 5.60 -4.61
N PHE A 250 8.60 6.54 -3.77
CA PHE A 250 9.96 6.64 -3.26
C PHE A 250 10.02 7.30 -1.89
N ALA A 251 10.57 6.60 -0.90
CA ALA A 251 10.70 7.11 0.46
C ALA A 251 11.97 6.56 1.13
N ILE A 252 12.58 7.35 2.01
CA ILE A 252 13.83 7.02 2.68
C ILE A 252 13.63 7.06 4.18
N PHE A 253 13.97 5.97 4.85
CA PHE A 253 13.78 5.79 6.29
C PHE A 253 15.11 5.53 6.99
N SER A 254 15.32 6.16 8.14
CA SER A 254 16.48 5.86 8.98
C SER A 254 16.31 4.51 9.66
N SER A 255 17.42 3.81 9.88
CA SER A 255 17.40 2.55 10.66
C SER A 255 16.88 2.73 12.08
N TYR A 256 17.07 3.91 12.67
CA TYR A 256 16.51 4.23 13.99
C TYR A 256 14.99 4.19 14.01
N LEU A 257 14.33 4.73 12.97
CA LEU A 257 12.88 4.61 12.83
C LEU A 257 12.47 3.16 12.69
N LEU A 258 13.13 2.42 11.79
CA LEU A 258 12.79 1.03 11.51
C LEU A 258 12.94 0.12 12.72
N LEU A 259 14.01 0.28 13.50
CA LEU A 259 14.19 -0.45 14.76
C LEU A 259 13.10 -0.12 15.78
N ARG A 260 12.74 1.15 15.88
CA ARG A 260 11.66 1.61 16.77
C ARG A 260 10.31 1.00 16.38
N GLU A 261 10.03 0.90 15.10
CA GLU A 261 8.80 0.30 14.56
C GLU A 261 8.96 -1.23 14.32
N ARG A 262 9.97 -1.86 14.94
CA ARG A 262 10.23 -3.32 14.86
C ARG A 262 10.37 -3.86 13.44
N ASN A 263 10.83 -3.03 12.51
CA ASN A 263 10.99 -3.33 11.08
C ASN A 263 9.65 -3.63 10.36
N GLU A 264 8.53 -3.16 10.92
CA GLU A 264 7.19 -3.26 10.36
C GLU A 264 6.60 -1.85 10.20
N LEU A 265 6.92 -1.22 9.09
CA LEU A 265 6.57 0.17 8.84
C LEU A 265 5.14 0.34 8.29
N PHE A 266 4.74 -0.59 7.43
CA PHE A 266 3.45 -0.56 6.76
C PHE A 266 2.44 -1.50 7.44
N ASP A 267 1.18 -1.12 7.45
CA ASP A 267 0.09 -1.98 7.94
C ASP A 267 -0.33 -3.00 6.85
N GLU A 268 0.03 -4.26 7.06
CA GLU A 268 -0.21 -5.35 6.13
C GLU A 268 -1.71 -5.75 6.02
N THR A 269 -2.59 -5.15 6.80
CA THR A 269 -4.05 -5.37 6.67
C THR A 269 -4.59 -4.75 5.38
N TYR A 270 -3.96 -3.71 4.85
CA TYR A 270 -4.31 -3.16 3.54
C TYR A 270 -4.06 -4.15 2.41
N ILE A 271 -4.81 -4.00 1.33
CA ILE A 271 -4.70 -4.83 0.12
C ILE A 271 -4.33 -3.94 -1.06
N ASN A 272 -3.05 -3.86 -1.36
CA ASN A 272 -2.50 -3.13 -2.51
C ASN A 272 -3.16 -1.75 -2.75
N GLY A 273 -3.01 -0.88 -1.80
CA GLY A 273 -3.47 0.51 -1.86
C GLY A 273 -3.88 1.06 -0.50
N TRP A 274 -3.59 2.34 -0.26
CA TRP A 274 -3.86 3.10 0.94
C TRP A 274 -2.87 2.88 2.11
N GLU A 275 -2.00 1.88 2.04
CA GLU A 275 -0.95 1.63 3.05
C GLU A 275 0.04 2.78 3.17
N ASP A 276 0.44 3.37 2.04
CA ASP A 276 1.30 4.55 1.97
C ASP A 276 0.62 5.79 2.56
N PHE A 277 -0.68 5.90 2.31
CA PHE A 277 -1.51 6.96 2.83
C PHE A 277 -1.69 6.87 4.34
N ASP A 278 -1.96 5.67 4.85
CA ASP A 278 -2.07 5.39 6.28
C ASP A 278 -0.75 5.67 7.00
N LEU A 279 0.37 5.21 6.42
CA LEU A 279 1.71 5.52 6.88
C LEU A 279 1.94 7.02 6.99
N SER A 280 1.66 7.78 5.91
CA SER A 280 1.81 9.24 5.91
C SER A 280 0.99 9.93 6.99
N MET A 281 -0.23 9.45 7.24
CA MET A 281 -1.05 9.94 8.35
C MET A 281 -0.39 9.68 9.70
N GLY A 282 0.04 8.47 9.95
CA GLY A 282 0.71 8.08 11.18
C GLY A 282 1.96 8.92 11.44
N LEU A 283 2.82 9.05 10.44
CA LEU A 283 4.03 9.86 10.49
C LEU A 283 3.74 11.35 10.79
N SER A 284 2.69 11.89 10.18
CA SER A 284 2.28 13.29 10.39
C SER A 284 1.70 13.54 11.79
N ILE A 285 0.95 12.60 12.32
CA ILE A 285 0.36 12.69 13.66
C ILE A 285 1.46 12.64 14.72
N LYS A 286 2.47 11.79 14.55
CA LYS A 286 3.61 11.66 15.45
C LYS A 286 4.59 12.82 15.39
N ASN A 287 4.42 13.71 14.43
CA ASN A 287 5.31 14.84 14.21
C ASN A 287 6.79 14.41 14.13
N LEU A 288 7.06 13.33 13.38
CA LEU A 288 8.41 12.80 13.24
C LEU A 288 9.29 13.78 12.49
N ARG A 289 10.54 13.88 12.92
CA ARG A 289 11.52 14.73 12.25
C ARG A 289 11.80 14.21 10.85
N HIS A 290 11.52 15.04 9.87
CA HIS A 290 11.77 14.74 8.47
C HIS A 290 12.57 15.86 7.80
N GLN A 291 13.21 15.54 6.70
CA GLN A 291 13.94 16.47 5.85
C GLN A 291 13.57 16.24 4.39
N ILE A 292 13.51 17.32 3.62
CA ILE A 292 13.37 17.25 2.16
C ILE A 292 14.76 17.52 1.57
N ILE A 293 15.20 16.68 0.65
CA ILE A 293 16.47 16.83 -0.07
C ILE A 293 16.21 17.17 -1.54
N ASP A 294 17.09 17.95 -2.11
CA ASP A 294 17.15 18.23 -3.53
C ASP A 294 17.78 17.01 -4.25
N TYR A 295 16.93 16.03 -4.53
CA TYR A 295 17.21 14.84 -5.33
C TYR A 295 15.98 14.53 -6.16
N ARG A 296 16.15 14.38 -7.46
CA ARG A 296 15.07 14.19 -8.40
C ARG A 296 15.12 12.80 -9.00
N ILE A 297 14.02 12.10 -8.81
CA ILE A 297 13.72 10.81 -9.42
C ILE A 297 12.23 10.81 -9.78
N ASP A 298 11.82 10.13 -10.81
CA ASP A 298 10.41 10.09 -11.24
C ASP A 298 9.94 8.64 -11.44
N ASP A 299 8.66 8.43 -11.69
CA ASP A 299 8.13 7.12 -12.04
C ASP A 299 7.44 7.11 -13.41
N GLN A 300 7.35 5.92 -14.02
CA GLN A 300 6.59 5.73 -15.25
C GLN A 300 5.11 5.54 -14.92
N ILE A 301 4.34 6.60 -15.03
CA ILE A 301 2.92 6.62 -14.69
C ILE A 301 2.18 5.39 -15.25
N GLY A 302 1.71 4.54 -14.33
CA GLY A 302 0.80 3.46 -14.66
C GLY A 302 1.40 2.31 -15.46
N SER A 303 2.71 2.16 -15.50
CA SER A 303 3.40 1.14 -16.29
C SER A 303 3.03 -0.29 -15.89
N THR A 304 2.97 -0.59 -14.60
CA THR A 304 2.51 -1.88 -14.05
C THR A 304 1.01 -2.03 -13.99
N LEU A 305 0.30 -0.94 -14.07
CA LEU A 305 -1.13 -0.86 -13.87
C LEU A 305 -1.92 -0.69 -15.16
N SER A 306 -1.28 -0.66 -16.34
CA SER A 306 -1.90 -0.49 -17.68
C SER A 306 -3.10 -1.40 -17.85
N ARG A 307 -4.25 -0.88 -18.25
CA ARG A 307 -5.42 -1.69 -18.14
C ARG A 307 -6.59 -1.29 -18.94
N THR A 308 -7.33 -2.31 -19.24
CA THR A 308 -8.68 -2.14 -19.73
C THR A 308 -9.51 -1.37 -18.69
N ARG A 309 -10.57 -0.74 -19.14
CA ARG A 309 -11.51 -0.04 -18.24
C ARG A 309 -12.11 -0.99 -17.20
N GLU A 310 -12.29 -2.24 -17.57
CA GLU A 310 -12.89 -3.28 -16.72
C GLU A 310 -11.94 -3.72 -15.60
N GLU A 311 -10.65 -3.94 -15.90
CA GLU A 311 -9.63 -4.23 -14.90
C GLU A 311 -9.49 -3.08 -13.88
N SER A 312 -9.50 -1.84 -14.37
CA SER A 312 -9.45 -0.65 -13.51
C SER A 312 -10.68 -0.56 -12.59
N TRP A 313 -11.84 -0.93 -13.11
CA TRP A 313 -13.08 -0.95 -12.35
C TRP A 313 -13.07 -2.03 -11.27
N ASN A 314 -12.68 -3.25 -11.60
CA ASN A 314 -12.56 -4.35 -10.66
C ASN A 314 -11.57 -4.03 -9.54
N ARG A 315 -10.44 -3.42 -9.88
CA ARG A 315 -9.48 -2.95 -8.90
C ARG A 315 -10.06 -1.86 -7.98
N LEU A 316 -10.77 -0.90 -8.54
CA LEU A 316 -11.42 0.15 -7.75
C LEU A 316 -12.42 -0.44 -6.76
N LEU A 317 -13.24 -1.41 -7.19
CA LEU A 317 -14.18 -2.10 -6.31
C LEU A 317 -13.46 -2.84 -5.17
N ARG A 318 -12.40 -3.60 -5.48
CA ARG A 318 -11.61 -4.29 -4.44
C ARG A 318 -11.01 -3.30 -3.45
N ASN A 319 -10.52 -2.16 -3.92
CA ASN A 319 -9.92 -1.14 -3.07
C ASN A 319 -10.88 -0.47 -2.07
N VAL A 320 -12.18 -0.66 -2.19
CA VAL A 320 -13.16 -0.11 -1.21
C VAL A 320 -12.92 -0.69 0.19
N VAL A 321 -12.46 -1.94 0.33
CA VAL A 321 -12.09 -2.54 1.63
C VAL A 321 -11.09 -1.67 2.38
N ASN A 322 -10.08 -1.15 1.68
CA ASN A 322 -9.03 -0.31 2.25
C ASN A 322 -9.59 1.02 2.79
N GLN A 323 -10.57 1.59 2.11
CA GLN A 323 -11.24 2.81 2.58
C GLN A 323 -12.10 2.55 3.81
N VAL A 324 -12.75 1.38 3.88
CA VAL A 324 -13.51 0.95 5.07
C VAL A 324 -12.55 0.76 6.25
N TYR A 325 -11.40 0.15 6.01
CA TYR A 325 -10.40 -0.07 7.05
C TYR A 325 -9.75 1.24 7.52
N LEU A 326 -9.39 2.15 6.62
CA LEU A 326 -8.88 3.47 7.00
C LEU A 326 -9.91 4.26 7.84
N ASP A 327 -11.19 4.24 7.42
CA ASP A 327 -12.26 4.87 8.19
C ASP A 327 -12.38 4.28 9.61
N TYR A 328 -12.24 2.98 9.72
CA TYR A 328 -12.21 2.27 11.01
C TYR A 328 -11.04 2.75 11.86
N LYS A 329 -9.81 2.74 11.34
CA LYS A 329 -8.61 3.18 12.08
C LYS A 329 -8.76 4.62 12.59
N ILE A 330 -9.24 5.55 11.75
CA ILE A 330 -9.44 6.94 12.15
C ILE A 330 -10.54 7.07 13.21
N SER A 331 -11.63 6.31 13.06
CA SER A 331 -12.78 6.39 13.95
C SER A 331 -12.49 5.82 15.34
N GLU A 332 -11.68 4.78 15.42
CA GLU A 332 -11.27 4.11 16.65
C GLU A 332 -9.99 4.73 17.27
N GLY A 333 -9.40 5.73 16.65
CA GLY A 333 -8.15 6.36 17.13
C GLY A 333 -6.92 5.45 17.01
N LEU A 334 -6.96 4.46 16.14
CA LEU A 334 -5.90 3.43 15.98
C LEU A 334 -4.70 3.91 15.16
N HIS A 335 -4.61 5.18 14.81
CA HIS A 335 -3.40 5.78 14.26
C HIS A 335 -2.34 6.00 15.36
N THR A 336 -2.15 4.98 16.18
CA THR A 336 -1.08 4.94 17.18
C THR A 336 0.01 4.04 16.66
N TRP A 337 1.07 4.66 16.27
CA TRP A 337 2.34 3.96 16.12
C TRP A 337 3.00 3.85 17.47
#